data_47afa961f78e9c4eed487b982f654745
#
_entry.id   47afa961f78e9c4eed487b982f654745
#
_cell.length_a   1.000
_cell.length_b   1.000
_cell.length_c   1.000
_cell.angle_alpha   90.00
_cell.angle_beta   90.00
_cell.angle_gamma   90.00
#
_symmetry.space_group_name_H-M   'P 1'
#
loop_
_entity.id
_entity.type
_entity.pdbx_description
1 polymer ?
#
loop_
_entity_poly.entity_id
_entity_poly.type
_entity_poly.pdbx_seq_one_letter_code
_entity_poly.pdbx_strand_id
1 'polypeptide(L)'
;VIGELRDDVAIRNALEVTDSGHKVFSTLHTASAMESIDRIIGETPINEQDRARLADVLTCVISQKLVSTLEGTRVLAKEVLVATPPVRAAIRNDNVSEIYQMLNEGSQHGMHTLEQDLVRLVKQRIISSEEAINQANNKTRIKQLLR
;
A
#
# COMPACT_ATOMS: atom_id res chain seq x y z
N VAL A 1 1.28 -18.05 -6.95
CA VAL A 1 1.48 -16.67 -7.46
C VAL A 1 0.46 -16.42 -8.55
N ILE A 2 -0.26 -15.30 -8.47
CA ILE A 2 -1.13 -14.77 -9.50
C ILE A 2 -0.45 -13.52 -10.04
N GLY A 3 -0.16 -13.46 -11.35
CA GLY A 3 0.67 -12.40 -11.92
C GLY A 3 0.10 -10.99 -11.65
N GLU A 4 -1.21 -10.82 -11.83
CA GLU A 4 -1.89 -9.53 -11.64
C GLU A 4 -3.39 -9.76 -11.35
N LEU A 5 -3.96 -8.92 -10.48
CA LEU A 5 -5.40 -8.86 -10.25
C LEU A 5 -6.01 -7.76 -11.15
N ARG A 6 -6.43 -8.15 -12.36
CA ARG A 6 -6.95 -7.19 -13.36
C ARG A 6 -8.44 -6.93 -13.24
N ASP A 7 -9.19 -7.93 -12.85
CA ASP A 7 -10.64 -7.94 -12.85
C ASP A 7 -11.21 -8.63 -11.60
N ASP A 8 -12.53 -8.56 -11.45
CA ASP A 8 -13.25 -9.15 -10.34
C ASP A 8 -13.12 -10.68 -10.28
N VAL A 9 -13.00 -11.35 -11.43
CA VAL A 9 -12.79 -12.81 -11.48
C VAL A 9 -11.45 -13.20 -10.89
N ALA A 10 -10.38 -12.48 -11.25
CA ALA A 10 -9.04 -12.72 -10.70
C ALA A 10 -9.00 -12.44 -9.19
N ILE A 11 -9.67 -11.37 -8.72
CA ILE A 11 -9.76 -11.02 -7.30
C ILE A 11 -10.50 -12.12 -6.51
N ARG A 12 -11.68 -12.55 -6.97
CA ARG A 12 -12.44 -13.62 -6.30
C ARG A 12 -11.68 -14.93 -6.25
N ASN A 13 -11.07 -15.33 -7.35
CA ASN A 13 -10.24 -16.54 -7.39
C ASN A 13 -9.07 -16.45 -6.40
N ALA A 14 -8.43 -15.27 -6.27
CA ALA A 14 -7.37 -15.05 -5.29
C ALA A 14 -7.89 -15.22 -3.86
N LEU A 15 -9.06 -14.65 -3.54
CA LEU A 15 -9.71 -14.80 -2.23
C LEU A 15 -10.07 -16.26 -1.93
N GLU A 16 -10.65 -16.99 -2.90
CA GLU A 16 -10.99 -18.40 -2.74
C GLU A 16 -9.76 -19.28 -2.46
N VAL A 17 -8.66 -19.02 -3.17
CA VAL A 17 -7.40 -19.75 -2.96
C VAL A 17 -6.83 -19.46 -1.56
N THR A 18 -6.95 -18.22 -1.08
CA THR A 18 -6.51 -17.88 0.29
C THR A 18 -7.40 -18.51 1.36
N ASP A 19 -8.72 -18.57 1.16
CA ASP A 19 -9.65 -19.23 2.06
C ASP A 19 -9.36 -20.75 2.20
N SER A 20 -8.83 -21.38 1.15
CA SER A 20 -8.37 -22.77 1.20
C SER A 20 -7.03 -22.98 1.94
N GLY A 21 -6.48 -21.93 2.54
CA GLY A 21 -5.24 -21.96 3.34
C GLY A 21 -3.96 -21.73 2.55
N HIS A 22 -4.04 -21.39 1.27
CA HIS A 22 -2.85 -21.13 0.45
C HIS A 22 -2.43 -19.66 0.56
N LYS A 23 -1.11 -19.41 0.59
CA LYS A 23 -0.56 -18.06 0.47
C LYS A 23 -0.60 -17.61 -0.99
N VAL A 24 -1.19 -16.44 -1.23
CA VAL A 24 -1.25 -15.81 -2.55
C VAL A 24 -0.36 -14.58 -2.58
N PHE A 25 0.43 -14.44 -3.63
CA PHE A 25 1.17 -13.24 -4.00
C PHE A 25 0.66 -12.76 -5.36
N SER A 26 0.35 -11.49 -5.46
CA SER A 26 -0.13 -10.87 -6.69
C SER A 26 0.29 -9.41 -6.80
N THR A 27 0.05 -8.80 -7.96
CA THR A 27 0.33 -7.39 -8.19
C THR A 27 -0.93 -6.64 -8.62
N LEU A 28 -0.90 -5.32 -8.39
CA LEU A 28 -1.89 -4.34 -8.84
C LEU A 28 -1.16 -3.12 -9.39
N HIS A 29 -1.79 -2.40 -10.31
CA HIS A 29 -1.31 -1.11 -10.80
C HIS A 29 -2.02 0.02 -10.04
N THR A 30 -1.50 0.34 -8.86
CA THR A 30 -2.03 1.34 -7.93
C THR A 30 -0.90 2.18 -7.34
N ALA A 31 -1.18 3.43 -6.96
CA ALA A 31 -0.17 4.35 -6.45
C ALA A 31 0.04 4.24 -4.92
N SER A 32 -0.87 3.59 -4.19
CA SER A 32 -0.80 3.47 -2.73
C SER A 32 -1.45 2.18 -2.23
N ALA A 33 -1.19 1.83 -0.97
CA ALA A 33 -1.82 0.69 -0.31
C ALA A 33 -3.34 0.90 -0.15
N MET A 34 -3.77 2.12 0.14
CA MET A 34 -5.20 2.46 0.22
C MET A 34 -5.89 2.27 -1.12
N GLU A 35 -5.32 2.81 -2.21
CA GLU A 35 -5.85 2.62 -3.56
C GLU A 35 -5.90 1.14 -3.96
N SER A 36 -4.93 0.33 -3.52
CA SER A 36 -4.96 -1.11 -3.74
C SER A 36 -6.15 -1.78 -3.05
N ILE A 37 -6.43 -1.40 -1.80
CA ILE A 37 -7.57 -1.91 -1.04
C ILE A 37 -8.87 -1.45 -1.70
N ASP A 38 -8.99 -0.15 -2.01
CA ASP A 38 -10.17 0.42 -2.66
C ASP A 38 -10.45 -0.25 -4.01
N ARG A 39 -9.42 -0.54 -4.79
CA ARG A 39 -9.55 -1.22 -6.07
C ARG A 39 -10.04 -2.66 -5.90
N ILE A 40 -9.49 -3.41 -4.96
CA ILE A 40 -9.95 -4.76 -4.67
C ILE A 40 -11.41 -4.73 -4.19
N ILE A 41 -11.78 -3.75 -3.36
CA ILE A 41 -13.13 -3.57 -2.84
C ILE A 41 -14.09 -3.05 -3.92
N GLY A 42 -13.67 -2.10 -4.76
CA GLY A 42 -14.54 -1.35 -5.66
C GLY A 42 -14.83 -2.02 -7.01
N GLU A 43 -13.93 -2.90 -7.50
CA GLU A 43 -14.12 -3.56 -8.81
C GLU A 43 -15.05 -4.79 -8.77
N THR A 44 -15.32 -5.29 -7.58
CA THR A 44 -16.34 -6.31 -7.41
C THR A 44 -17.63 -5.65 -6.95
N PRO A 45 -18.84 -6.12 -7.34
CA PRO A 45 -20.04 -5.84 -6.57
C PRO A 45 -19.89 -6.55 -5.22
N ILE A 46 -19.04 -5.95 -4.38
CA ILE A 46 -18.64 -6.53 -3.10
C ILE A 46 -19.82 -6.46 -2.17
N ASN A 47 -20.31 -7.63 -1.85
CA ASN A 47 -21.12 -7.81 -0.66
C ASN A 47 -20.19 -7.71 0.59
N GLU A 48 -20.78 -7.46 1.73
CA GLU A 48 -20.08 -7.41 3.01
C GLU A 48 -19.18 -8.64 3.26
N GLN A 49 -19.52 -9.77 2.66
CA GLN A 49 -18.82 -11.03 2.80
C GLN A 49 -17.43 -11.03 2.14
N ASP A 50 -17.30 -10.48 0.91
CA ASP A 50 -16.00 -10.41 0.21
C ASP A 50 -15.07 -9.40 0.90
N ARG A 51 -15.63 -8.31 1.44
CA ARG A 51 -14.89 -7.34 2.25
C ARG A 51 -14.37 -7.95 3.55
N ALA A 52 -15.22 -8.73 4.22
CA ALA A 52 -14.81 -9.47 5.42
C ALA A 52 -13.70 -10.50 5.09
N ARG A 53 -13.83 -11.22 3.98
CA ARG A 53 -12.79 -12.15 3.50
C ARG A 53 -11.47 -11.43 3.24
N LEU A 54 -11.49 -10.31 2.51
CA LEU A 54 -10.27 -9.53 2.29
C LEU A 54 -9.63 -9.12 3.61
N ALA A 55 -10.43 -8.60 4.56
CA ALA A 55 -9.94 -8.23 5.89
C ALA A 55 -9.29 -9.40 6.64
N ASP A 56 -9.79 -10.61 6.46
CA ASP A 56 -9.26 -11.82 7.14
C ASP A 56 -7.98 -12.35 6.48
N VAL A 57 -7.90 -12.34 5.15
CA VAL A 57 -6.79 -12.98 4.44
C VAL A 57 -5.65 -12.03 4.09
N LEU A 58 -5.89 -10.72 3.99
CA LEU A 58 -4.85 -9.75 3.67
C LEU A 58 -3.73 -9.80 4.70
N THR A 59 -2.51 -9.90 4.26
CA THR A 59 -1.32 -9.90 5.13
C THR A 59 -0.57 -8.59 5.03
N CYS A 60 -0.29 -8.13 3.82
CA CYS A 60 0.56 -6.97 3.58
C CYS A 60 0.28 -6.41 2.18
N VAL A 61 0.39 -5.08 2.04
CA VAL A 61 0.45 -4.39 0.76
C VAL A 61 1.74 -3.60 0.69
N ILE A 62 2.49 -3.76 -0.40
CA ILE A 62 3.73 -3.02 -0.65
C ILE A 62 3.55 -2.24 -1.94
N SER A 63 3.37 -0.92 -1.84
CA SER A 63 3.34 -0.03 -2.99
C SER A 63 4.76 0.44 -3.30
N GLN A 64 5.13 0.40 -4.59
CA GLN A 64 6.51 0.58 -5.02
C GLN A 64 6.61 1.70 -6.06
N LYS A 65 7.66 2.51 -5.96
CA LYS A 65 7.97 3.56 -6.92
C LYS A 65 9.47 3.64 -7.16
N LEU A 66 9.88 3.61 -8.41
CA LEU A 66 11.28 3.88 -8.78
C LEU A 66 11.49 5.38 -8.90
N VAL A 67 12.45 5.90 -8.13
CA VAL A 67 12.78 7.32 -8.09
C VAL A 67 14.23 7.57 -8.52
N SER A 68 14.51 8.73 -9.11
CA SER A 68 15.85 9.06 -9.63
C SER A 68 16.80 9.41 -8.49
N THR A 69 18.00 8.83 -8.52
CA THR A 69 19.06 9.15 -7.57
C THR A 69 19.89 10.37 -8.01
N LEU A 70 20.66 10.92 -7.09
CA LEU A 70 21.62 12.00 -7.40
C LEU A 70 22.69 11.60 -8.41
N GLU A 71 22.95 10.29 -8.55
CA GLU A 71 23.93 9.72 -9.49
C GLU A 71 23.31 9.37 -10.87
N GLY A 72 22.03 9.68 -11.09
CA GLY A 72 21.34 9.39 -12.35
C GLY A 72 20.87 7.93 -12.50
N THR A 73 20.96 7.11 -11.46
CA THR A 73 20.38 5.77 -11.41
C THR A 73 18.98 5.80 -10.80
N ARG A 74 18.39 4.64 -10.50
CA ARG A 74 17.09 4.54 -9.84
C ARG A 74 17.19 3.76 -8.55
N VAL A 75 16.43 4.19 -7.55
CA VAL A 75 16.25 3.51 -6.28
C VAL A 75 14.77 3.25 -6.00
N LEU A 76 14.47 2.18 -5.29
CA LEU A 76 13.13 1.86 -4.86
C LEU A 76 12.72 2.71 -3.65
N ALA A 77 11.66 3.50 -3.82
CA ALA A 77 10.87 4.05 -2.71
C ALA A 77 9.61 3.18 -2.54
N LYS A 78 9.20 2.93 -1.30
CA LYS A 78 8.09 2.03 -1.01
C LYS A 78 7.22 2.53 0.12
N GLU A 79 5.96 2.16 0.07
CA GLU A 79 5.00 2.23 1.16
C GLU A 79 4.69 0.81 1.61
N VAL A 80 4.64 0.56 2.91
CA VAL A 80 4.37 -0.77 3.47
C VAL A 80 3.22 -0.71 4.45
N LEU A 81 2.14 -1.39 4.14
CA LEU A 81 0.98 -1.60 5.00
C LEU A 81 0.95 -3.05 5.48
N VAL A 82 0.90 -3.26 6.78
CA VAL A 82 0.68 -4.57 7.40
C VAL A 82 -0.76 -4.64 7.90
N ALA A 83 -1.45 -5.73 7.60
CA ALA A 83 -2.85 -5.92 8.02
C ALA A 83 -2.94 -6.28 9.51
N THR A 84 -2.66 -5.30 10.37
CA THR A 84 -2.86 -5.40 11.82
C THR A 84 -4.35 -5.49 12.17
N PRO A 85 -4.73 -5.92 13.39
CA PRO A 85 -6.14 -5.97 13.77
C PRO A 85 -6.94 -4.67 13.54
N PRO A 86 -6.42 -3.46 13.84
CA PRO A 86 -7.10 -2.22 13.50
C PRO A 86 -7.29 -2.02 11.98
N VAL A 87 -6.26 -2.32 11.17
CA VAL A 87 -6.36 -2.23 9.70
C VAL A 87 -7.43 -3.18 9.16
N ARG A 88 -7.47 -4.42 9.65
CA ARG A 88 -8.52 -5.40 9.29
C ARG A 88 -9.92 -4.89 9.65
N ALA A 89 -10.07 -4.30 10.84
CA ALA A 89 -11.34 -3.72 11.26
C ALA A 89 -11.78 -2.57 10.35
N ALA A 90 -10.84 -1.69 9.96
CA ALA A 90 -11.12 -0.58 9.03
C ALA A 90 -11.57 -1.10 7.66
N ILE A 91 -10.92 -2.13 7.10
CA ILE A 91 -11.34 -2.76 5.84
C ILE A 91 -12.74 -3.35 5.97
N ARG A 92 -13.01 -4.12 7.05
CA ARG A 92 -14.31 -4.77 7.27
C ARG A 92 -15.45 -3.76 7.39
N ASN A 93 -15.21 -2.63 8.03
CA ASN A 93 -16.21 -1.59 8.29
C ASN A 93 -16.30 -0.52 7.19
N ASP A 94 -15.61 -0.68 6.06
CA ASP A 94 -15.57 0.28 4.95
C ASP A 94 -14.97 1.65 5.34
N ASN A 95 -14.08 1.67 6.30
CA ASN A 95 -13.40 2.88 6.80
C ASN A 95 -11.96 2.97 6.28
N VAL A 96 -11.76 2.78 4.98
CA VAL A 96 -10.42 2.74 4.36
C VAL A 96 -9.64 4.03 4.59
N SER A 97 -10.34 5.17 4.72
CA SER A 97 -9.72 6.47 5.02
C SER A 97 -8.95 6.52 6.35
N GLU A 98 -9.33 5.71 7.33
CA GLU A 98 -8.64 5.62 8.63
C GLU A 98 -7.29 4.89 8.52
N ILE A 99 -7.11 4.06 7.48
CA ILE A 99 -5.90 3.27 7.28
C ILE A 99 -4.66 4.15 7.11
N TYR A 100 -4.80 5.34 6.49
CA TYR A 100 -3.68 6.26 6.32
C TYR A 100 -3.06 6.68 7.66
N GLN A 101 -3.88 6.97 8.66
CA GLN A 101 -3.40 7.31 10.00
C GLN A 101 -2.65 6.13 10.63
N MET A 102 -3.24 4.92 10.53
CA MET A 102 -2.62 3.70 11.05
C MET A 102 -1.28 3.40 10.37
N LEU A 103 -1.21 3.62 9.05
CA LEU A 103 0.00 3.46 8.25
C LEU A 103 1.08 4.44 8.70
N ASN A 104 0.72 5.72 8.87
CA ASN A 104 1.64 6.79 9.27
C ASN A 104 2.23 6.57 10.67
N GLU A 105 1.48 5.98 11.59
CA GLU A 105 1.86 5.74 12.98
C GLU A 105 2.38 4.31 13.23
N GLY A 106 2.30 3.45 12.24
CA GLY A 106 2.52 2.00 12.39
C GLY A 106 3.98 1.54 12.33
N SER A 107 4.96 2.40 12.60
CA SER A 107 6.39 2.08 12.50
C SER A 107 6.82 0.87 13.35
N GLN A 108 6.19 0.67 14.52
CA GLN A 108 6.42 -0.50 15.37
C GLN A 108 6.04 -1.84 14.72
N HIS A 109 5.19 -1.81 13.68
CA HIS A 109 4.79 -2.98 12.89
C HIS A 109 5.51 -3.04 11.54
N GLY A 110 6.53 -2.20 11.32
CA GLY A 110 7.26 -2.10 10.06
C GLY A 110 6.51 -1.34 8.96
N MET A 111 5.40 -0.68 9.30
CA MET A 111 4.65 0.14 8.36
C MET A 111 5.30 1.52 8.16
N HIS A 112 5.20 2.05 6.98
CA HIS A 112 5.58 3.43 6.67
C HIS A 112 4.89 3.90 5.38
N THR A 113 4.64 5.20 5.30
CA THR A 113 4.11 5.85 4.09
C THR A 113 5.21 6.05 3.05
N LEU A 114 4.82 6.27 1.79
CA LEU A 114 5.76 6.62 0.73
C LEU A 114 6.55 7.89 1.09
N GLU A 115 5.91 8.90 1.68
CA GLU A 115 6.56 10.14 2.10
C GLU A 115 7.64 9.90 3.15
N GLN A 116 7.39 9.04 4.13
CA GLN A 116 8.39 8.68 5.14
C GLN A 116 9.61 7.99 4.52
N ASP A 117 9.39 7.11 3.55
CA ASP A 117 10.51 6.42 2.86
C ASP A 117 11.28 7.39 1.95
N LEU A 118 10.60 8.29 1.23
CA LEU A 118 11.24 9.35 0.45
C LEU A 118 12.11 10.26 1.34
N VAL A 119 11.62 10.67 2.51
CA VAL A 119 12.41 11.45 3.48
C VAL A 119 13.63 10.69 3.97
N ARG A 120 13.52 9.38 4.21
CA ARG A 120 14.65 8.52 4.55
C ARG A 120 15.71 8.56 3.45
N LEU A 121 15.32 8.44 2.18
CA LEU A 121 16.22 8.48 1.03
C LEU A 121 16.91 9.85 0.89
N VAL A 122 16.19 10.96 1.16
CA VAL A 122 16.80 12.31 1.19
C VAL A 122 17.83 12.43 2.31
N LYS A 123 17.50 12.00 3.53
CA LYS A 123 18.43 12.01 4.67
C LYS A 123 19.69 11.18 4.44
N GLN A 124 19.57 10.09 3.70
CA GLN A 124 20.70 9.26 3.26
C GLN A 124 21.47 9.84 2.06
N ARG A 125 21.05 11.00 1.54
CA ARG A 125 21.64 11.65 0.37
C ARG A 125 21.62 10.78 -0.91
N ILE A 126 20.62 9.93 -1.05
CA ILE A 126 20.42 9.09 -2.22
C ILE A 126 19.62 9.84 -3.29
N ILE A 127 18.60 10.61 -2.87
CA ILE A 127 17.76 11.42 -3.77
C ILE A 127 17.75 12.89 -3.30
N SER A 128 17.37 13.82 -4.19
CA SER A 128 17.17 15.23 -3.84
C SER A 128 15.82 15.46 -3.14
N SER A 129 15.72 16.55 -2.38
CA SER A 129 14.43 16.99 -1.82
C SER A 129 13.41 17.32 -2.90
N GLU A 130 13.86 17.85 -4.03
CA GLU A 130 13.00 18.15 -5.19
C GLU A 130 12.41 16.86 -5.77
N GLU A 131 13.23 15.83 -5.99
CA GLU A 131 12.77 14.53 -6.46
C GLU A 131 11.75 13.92 -5.47
N ALA A 132 12.04 13.96 -4.17
CA ALA A 132 11.11 13.48 -3.16
C ALA A 132 9.75 14.20 -3.21
N ILE A 133 9.75 15.53 -3.36
CA ILE A 133 8.51 16.31 -3.51
C ILE A 133 7.78 15.94 -4.80
N ASN A 134 8.50 15.76 -5.91
CA ASN A 134 7.90 15.41 -7.20
C ASN A 134 7.24 14.03 -7.19
N GLN A 135 7.82 13.09 -6.47
CA GLN A 135 7.37 11.69 -6.43
C GLN A 135 6.34 11.38 -5.32
N ALA A 136 6.22 12.23 -4.31
CA ALA A 136 5.29 12.04 -3.21
C ALA A 136 3.81 12.05 -3.67
N ASN A 137 3.00 11.17 -3.08
CA ASN A 137 1.56 11.16 -3.28
C ASN A 137 0.89 12.34 -2.54
N ASN A 138 1.38 12.68 -1.33
CA ASN A 138 0.91 13.81 -0.53
C ASN A 138 1.97 14.92 -0.50
N LYS A 139 1.80 15.92 -1.38
CA LYS A 139 2.73 17.06 -1.53
C LYS A 139 2.84 17.92 -0.27
N THR A 140 1.77 18.06 0.47
CA THR A 140 1.75 18.83 1.72
C THR A 140 2.52 18.10 2.80
N ARG A 141 2.27 16.80 2.95
CA ARG A 141 2.91 15.98 3.96
C ARG A 141 4.42 15.87 3.77
N ILE A 142 4.88 15.62 2.54
CA ILE A 142 6.32 15.52 2.27
C ILE A 142 7.06 16.84 2.61
N LYS A 143 6.48 18.00 2.28
CA LYS A 143 7.05 19.30 2.62
C LYS A 143 7.14 19.55 4.13
N GLN A 144 6.18 19.02 4.91
CA GLN A 144 6.24 19.09 6.38
C GLN A 144 7.35 18.21 6.94
N LEU A 145 7.54 17.02 6.40
CA LEU A 145 8.53 16.05 6.86
C LEU A 145 9.97 16.39 6.46
N LEU A 146 10.17 17.22 5.44
CA LEU A 146 11.48 17.70 4.97
C LEU A 146 11.98 18.98 5.69
N ARG A 147 11.13 19.61 6.50
CA ARG A 147 11.50 20.78 7.35
C ARG A 147 12.25 20.33 8.60
#